data_a837a92762e1a861f01cbe16bbe480b8
#
_entry.id   a837a92762e1a861f01cbe16bbe480b8
#
_cell.length_a   1.000
_cell.length_b   1.000
_cell.length_c   1.000
_cell.angle_alpha   90.00
_cell.angle_beta   90.00
_cell.angle_gamma   90.00
#
_symmetry.space_group_name_H-M   'P 1'
#
loop_
_entity.id
_entity.type
_entity.pdbx_description
1 polymer ?
#
loop_
_entity_poly.entity_id
_entity_poly.type
_entity_poly.pdbx_seq_one_letter_code
_entity_poly.pdbx_strand_id
1 'polypeptide(L)'
;YISDRLKAKGNVVIINGPPVSAVQNRVEGCMSELKTHPDIKLLSYNQNAKGSREGGLEVMTGLLSANPKIDAVFAINDPTAIGADLAAKQAQRSEFFIVGVDGSPDGEEALKRKGSLFVATPAQDPQVMAEKAVEIGYNILQGKSAPDKPVLIPVTMIDRDNVSSYKGWTVK
;
A
#
# COMPACT_ATOMS: atom_id res chain seq x y z
N TYR A 1 -7.25 0.94 8.76
CA TYR A 1 -6.93 2.37 8.60
C TYR A 1 -7.92 3.09 7.67
N ILE A 2 -8.12 2.60 6.44
CA ILE A 2 -9.05 3.25 5.49
C ILE A 2 -10.48 3.26 6.03
N SER A 3 -10.99 2.12 6.49
CA SER A 3 -12.33 1.97 7.04
C SER A 3 -12.56 2.86 8.27
N ASP A 4 -11.61 2.91 9.19
CA ASP A 4 -11.67 3.75 10.38
C ASP A 4 -11.69 5.23 10.01
N ARG A 5 -10.78 5.66 9.12
CA ARG A 5 -10.66 7.05 8.70
C ARG A 5 -11.89 7.53 7.91
N LEU A 6 -12.52 6.64 7.14
CA LEU A 6 -13.78 6.89 6.46
C LEU A 6 -15.01 6.78 7.36
N LYS A 7 -14.84 6.36 8.62
CA LYS A 7 -15.95 6.03 9.53
C LYS A 7 -16.92 5.03 8.87
N ALA A 8 -16.34 4.01 8.24
CA ALA A 8 -17.04 2.91 7.56
C ALA A 8 -17.97 3.34 6.41
N LYS A 9 -17.77 4.50 5.79
CA LYS A 9 -18.62 5.00 4.70
C LYS A 9 -17.84 5.83 3.69
N GLY A 10 -17.98 5.51 2.38
CA GLY A 10 -17.34 6.29 1.31
C GLY A 10 -17.05 5.49 0.06
N ASN A 11 -16.45 6.13 -0.92
CA ASN A 11 -16.06 5.56 -2.21
C ASN A 11 -14.56 5.26 -2.21
N VAL A 12 -14.20 4.02 -2.43
CA VAL A 12 -12.80 3.57 -2.42
C VAL A 12 -12.41 3.04 -3.80
N VAL A 13 -11.19 3.31 -4.22
CA VAL A 13 -10.57 2.65 -5.37
C VAL A 13 -9.31 1.92 -4.91
N ILE A 14 -9.05 0.77 -5.53
CA ILE A 14 -7.82 0.00 -5.36
C ILE A 14 -7.02 0.11 -6.66
N ILE A 15 -5.79 0.59 -6.57
CA ILE A 15 -4.84 0.56 -7.69
C ILE A 15 -4.02 -0.71 -7.54
N ASN A 16 -4.30 -1.67 -8.41
CA ASN A 16 -3.71 -3.00 -8.43
C ASN A 16 -2.33 -3.02 -9.13
N GLY A 17 -1.69 -4.18 -9.18
CA GLY A 17 -0.38 -4.39 -9.79
C GLY A 17 -0.29 -5.73 -10.53
N PRO A 18 0.94 -6.21 -10.81
CA PRO A 18 1.14 -7.47 -11.48
C PRO A 18 0.57 -8.65 -10.67
N PRO A 19 0.14 -9.74 -11.32
CA PRO A 19 -0.53 -10.87 -10.65
C PRO A 19 0.45 -11.80 -9.93
N VAL A 20 1.21 -11.26 -9.00
CA VAL A 20 2.10 -12.02 -8.10
C VAL A 20 1.45 -12.15 -6.72
N SER A 21 1.81 -13.21 -5.97
CA SER A 21 1.17 -13.55 -4.70
C SER A 21 1.13 -12.40 -3.69
N ALA A 22 2.22 -11.65 -3.55
CA ALA A 22 2.29 -10.52 -2.63
C ALA A 22 1.27 -9.42 -2.98
N VAL A 23 1.07 -9.13 -4.27
CA VAL A 23 0.08 -8.13 -4.72
C VAL A 23 -1.34 -8.65 -4.54
N GLN A 24 -1.59 -9.91 -4.92
CA GLN A 24 -2.90 -10.55 -4.75
C GLN A 24 -3.33 -10.53 -3.29
N ASN A 25 -2.46 -10.93 -2.37
CA ASN A 25 -2.75 -10.93 -0.94
C ASN A 25 -3.04 -9.52 -0.38
N ARG A 26 -2.35 -8.49 -0.86
CA ARG A 26 -2.60 -7.10 -0.46
C ARG A 26 -3.99 -6.64 -0.92
N VAL A 27 -4.35 -6.92 -2.16
CA VAL A 27 -5.67 -6.58 -2.71
C VAL A 27 -6.78 -7.35 -2.01
N GLU A 28 -6.61 -8.66 -1.83
CA GLU A 28 -7.58 -9.51 -1.14
C GLU A 28 -7.78 -9.10 0.32
N GLY A 29 -6.70 -8.79 1.03
CA GLY A 29 -6.77 -8.30 2.41
C GLY A 29 -7.55 -6.98 2.51
N CYS A 30 -7.24 -6.02 1.63
CA CYS A 30 -7.98 -4.76 1.56
C CYS A 30 -9.47 -5.00 1.24
N MET A 31 -9.77 -5.80 0.20
CA MET A 31 -11.16 -6.10 -0.17
C MET A 31 -11.93 -6.82 0.93
N SER A 32 -11.28 -7.74 1.65
CA SER A 32 -11.90 -8.47 2.76
C SER A 32 -12.32 -7.53 3.88
N GLU A 33 -11.45 -6.58 4.23
CA GLU A 33 -11.79 -5.54 5.22
C GLU A 33 -12.93 -4.64 4.73
N LEU A 34 -12.83 -4.10 3.52
CA LEU A 34 -13.85 -3.19 2.99
C LEU A 34 -15.23 -3.85 2.89
N LYS A 35 -15.31 -5.15 2.60
CA LYS A 35 -16.58 -5.91 2.55
C LYS A 35 -17.30 -5.99 3.89
N THR A 36 -16.61 -5.85 5.01
CA THR A 36 -17.26 -5.82 6.34
C THR A 36 -18.02 -4.51 6.60
N HIS A 37 -17.85 -3.51 5.74
CA HIS A 37 -18.46 -2.19 5.85
C HIS A 37 -19.41 -1.90 4.66
N PRO A 38 -20.70 -2.19 4.77
CA PRO A 38 -21.65 -2.13 3.63
C PRO A 38 -21.83 -0.73 3.03
N ASP A 39 -21.51 0.33 3.78
CA ASP A 39 -21.58 1.71 3.30
C ASP A 39 -20.29 2.17 2.58
N ILE A 40 -19.27 1.32 2.51
CA ILE A 40 -18.09 1.55 1.67
C ILE A 40 -18.35 0.94 0.28
N LYS A 41 -18.25 1.78 -0.75
CA LYS A 41 -18.40 1.37 -2.15
C LYS A 41 -17.04 1.23 -2.79
N LEU A 42 -16.69 0.03 -3.23
CA LEU A 42 -15.49 -0.24 -4.02
C LEU A 42 -15.79 0.06 -5.49
N LEU A 43 -15.27 1.18 -6.00
CA LEU A 43 -15.54 1.66 -7.36
C LEU A 43 -14.67 0.97 -8.43
N SER A 44 -13.42 0.64 -8.08
CA SER A 44 -12.47 -0.05 -8.98
C SER A 44 -11.42 -0.79 -8.16
N TYR A 45 -10.94 -1.95 -8.67
CA TYR A 45 -9.91 -2.76 -8.00
C TYR A 45 -9.01 -3.56 -8.95
N ASN A 46 -9.24 -3.52 -10.26
CA ASN A 46 -8.56 -4.39 -11.23
C ASN A 46 -7.60 -3.67 -12.17
N GLN A 47 -7.37 -2.38 -12.00
CA GLN A 47 -6.47 -1.59 -12.84
C GLN A 47 -5.01 -1.84 -12.44
N ASN A 48 -4.22 -2.41 -13.36
CA ASN A 48 -2.84 -2.81 -13.11
C ASN A 48 -1.87 -1.65 -13.38
N ALA A 49 -1.34 -1.06 -12.32
CA ALA A 49 -0.31 -0.01 -12.37
C ALA A 49 1.13 -0.54 -12.46
N LYS A 50 1.31 -1.85 -12.69
CA LYS A 50 2.62 -2.51 -12.81
C LYS A 50 3.53 -2.34 -11.58
N GLY A 51 2.98 -1.88 -10.45
CA GLY A 51 3.72 -1.61 -9.22
C GLY A 51 4.68 -0.42 -9.32
N SER A 52 4.51 0.46 -10.30
CA SER A 52 5.41 1.58 -10.59
C SER A 52 4.75 2.94 -10.36
N ARG A 53 5.59 3.97 -10.26
CA ARG A 53 5.13 5.37 -10.12
C ARG A 53 4.41 5.84 -11.39
N GLU A 54 4.95 5.52 -12.55
CA GLU A 54 4.35 5.85 -13.86
C GLU A 54 3.00 5.17 -14.04
N GLY A 55 2.92 3.87 -13.69
CA GLY A 55 1.66 3.14 -13.75
C GLY A 55 0.63 3.66 -12.75
N GLY A 56 1.06 4.06 -11.56
CA GLY A 56 0.20 4.71 -10.56
C GLY A 56 -0.37 6.04 -11.06
N LEU A 57 0.47 6.86 -11.71
CA LEU A 57 0.04 8.11 -12.36
C LEU A 57 -0.99 7.84 -13.48
N GLU A 58 -0.69 6.91 -14.37
CA GLU A 58 -1.56 6.58 -15.52
C GLU A 58 -2.93 6.07 -15.05
N VAL A 59 -2.93 5.06 -14.18
CA VAL A 59 -4.16 4.43 -13.68
C VAL A 59 -5.00 5.42 -12.88
N MET A 60 -4.37 6.20 -11.98
CA MET A 60 -5.11 7.18 -11.18
C MET A 60 -5.70 8.30 -12.04
N THR A 61 -5.01 8.75 -13.08
CA THR A 61 -5.55 9.73 -14.03
C THR A 61 -6.85 9.23 -14.66
N GLY A 62 -6.89 7.98 -15.10
CA GLY A 62 -8.11 7.34 -15.62
C GLY A 62 -9.21 7.22 -14.56
N LEU A 63 -8.86 6.81 -13.33
CA LEU A 63 -9.82 6.68 -12.23
C LEU A 63 -10.43 8.03 -11.82
N LEU A 64 -9.64 9.11 -11.80
CA LEU A 64 -10.13 10.46 -11.50
C LEU A 64 -11.10 10.96 -12.57
N SER A 65 -10.85 10.65 -13.84
CA SER A 65 -11.74 11.01 -14.95
C SER A 65 -13.06 10.24 -14.91
N ALA A 66 -13.02 8.97 -14.51
CA ALA A 66 -14.18 8.09 -14.47
C ALA A 66 -15.06 8.28 -13.21
N ASN A 67 -14.47 8.79 -12.12
CA ASN A 67 -15.13 8.85 -10.82
C ASN A 67 -15.13 10.29 -10.29
N PRO A 68 -16.28 10.98 -10.35
CA PRO A 68 -16.39 12.36 -9.86
C PRO A 68 -16.14 12.49 -8.35
N LYS A 69 -16.34 11.41 -7.59
CA LYS A 69 -16.11 11.38 -6.15
C LYS A 69 -15.37 10.11 -5.74
N ILE A 70 -14.18 10.30 -5.18
CA ILE A 70 -13.38 9.29 -4.50
C ILE A 70 -13.14 9.81 -3.08
N ASP A 71 -13.20 8.95 -2.07
CA ASP A 71 -12.96 9.30 -0.67
C ASP A 71 -11.63 8.71 -0.16
N ALA A 72 -11.21 7.55 -0.70
CA ALA A 72 -9.91 6.97 -0.41
C ALA A 72 -9.37 6.13 -1.57
N VAL A 73 -8.04 6.01 -1.61
CA VAL A 73 -7.29 5.17 -2.54
C VAL A 73 -6.41 4.21 -1.76
N PHE A 74 -6.50 2.92 -2.06
CA PHE A 74 -5.51 1.93 -1.69
C PHE A 74 -4.62 1.63 -2.90
N ALA A 75 -3.33 1.86 -2.78
CA ALA A 75 -2.33 1.49 -3.78
C ALA A 75 -1.49 0.32 -3.26
N ILE A 76 -1.23 -0.67 -4.11
CA ILE A 76 -0.58 -1.92 -3.71
C ILE A 76 0.85 -1.73 -3.20
N ASN A 77 1.49 -0.61 -3.47
CA ASN A 77 2.81 -0.25 -2.95
C ASN A 77 3.03 1.27 -2.95
N ASP A 78 4.11 1.72 -2.29
CA ASP A 78 4.44 3.13 -2.18
C ASP A 78 4.74 3.81 -3.53
N PRO A 79 5.48 3.21 -4.47
CA PRO A 79 5.66 3.82 -5.79
C PRO A 79 4.35 4.12 -6.50
N THR A 80 3.41 3.17 -6.49
CA THR A 80 2.07 3.35 -7.06
C THR A 80 1.29 4.47 -6.35
N ALA A 81 1.36 4.53 -5.00
CA ALA A 81 0.72 5.58 -4.20
C ALA A 81 1.27 6.97 -4.53
N ILE A 82 2.59 7.09 -4.69
CA ILE A 82 3.26 8.36 -5.07
C ILE A 82 2.83 8.80 -6.47
N GLY A 83 2.71 7.85 -7.41
CA GLY A 83 2.15 8.12 -8.74
C GLY A 83 0.72 8.62 -8.70
N ALA A 84 -0.12 8.00 -7.86
CA ALA A 84 -1.49 8.43 -7.64
C ALA A 84 -1.59 9.84 -7.03
N ASP A 85 -0.71 10.19 -6.07
CA ASP A 85 -0.61 11.54 -5.51
C ASP A 85 -0.24 12.59 -6.57
N LEU A 86 0.64 12.22 -7.49
CA LEU A 86 1.00 13.09 -8.62
C LEU A 86 -0.19 13.32 -9.57
N ALA A 87 -0.95 12.25 -9.91
CA ALA A 87 -2.16 12.36 -10.72
C ALA A 87 -3.20 13.29 -10.08
N ALA A 88 -3.41 13.17 -8.76
CA ALA A 88 -4.30 14.03 -8.00
C ALA A 88 -3.91 15.51 -8.11
N LYS A 89 -2.62 15.81 -7.97
CA LYS A 89 -2.09 17.18 -8.13
C LYS A 89 -2.30 17.73 -9.53
N GLN A 90 -2.05 16.93 -10.56
CA GLN A 90 -2.27 17.35 -11.96
C GLN A 90 -3.75 17.62 -12.25
N ALA A 91 -4.64 16.80 -11.67
CA ALA A 91 -6.08 16.97 -11.80
C ALA A 91 -6.68 18.02 -10.84
N GLN A 92 -5.85 18.64 -9.98
CA GLN A 92 -6.29 19.58 -8.95
C GLN A 92 -7.37 19.00 -8.00
N ARG A 93 -7.28 17.68 -7.74
CA ARG A 93 -8.19 16.94 -6.85
C ARG A 93 -7.49 16.69 -5.51
N SER A 94 -8.19 16.97 -4.40
CA SER A 94 -7.62 16.84 -3.04
C SER A 94 -8.63 16.37 -1.98
N GLU A 95 -9.78 15.91 -2.41
CA GLU A 95 -10.88 15.52 -1.52
C GLU A 95 -10.75 14.10 -0.94
N PHE A 96 -9.70 13.36 -1.28
CA PHE A 96 -9.46 12.00 -0.83
C PHE A 96 -8.07 11.85 -0.20
N PHE A 97 -7.80 10.69 0.37
CA PHE A 97 -6.48 10.32 0.85
C PHE A 97 -6.00 9.01 0.21
N ILE A 98 -4.68 8.79 0.25
CA ILE A 98 -4.03 7.63 -0.36
C ILE A 98 -3.28 6.85 0.73
N VAL A 99 -3.42 5.52 0.70
CA VAL A 99 -2.66 4.58 1.51
C VAL A 99 -1.87 3.68 0.58
N GLY A 100 -0.57 3.56 0.82
CA GLY A 100 0.33 2.65 0.10
C GLY A 100 0.60 1.37 0.90
N VAL A 101 1.67 0.70 0.55
CA VAL A 101 2.28 -0.42 1.31
C VAL A 101 3.77 -0.36 1.03
N ASP A 102 4.59 -0.65 1.98
CA ASP A 102 6.01 -0.98 2.03
C ASP A 102 6.76 -0.21 3.14
N GLY A 103 6.46 1.07 3.39
CA GLY A 103 7.28 1.92 4.25
C GLY A 103 8.66 2.22 3.65
N SER A 104 8.70 2.36 2.32
CA SER A 104 9.92 2.61 1.55
C SER A 104 10.51 4.00 1.85
N PRO A 105 11.80 4.25 1.56
CA PRO A 105 12.39 5.58 1.73
C PRO A 105 11.63 6.69 0.99
N ASP A 106 11.19 6.43 -0.24
CA ASP A 106 10.38 7.37 -1.02
C ASP A 106 8.98 7.58 -0.39
N GLY A 107 8.40 6.51 0.20
CA GLY A 107 7.15 6.57 0.95
C GLY A 107 7.27 7.41 2.21
N GLU A 108 8.36 7.23 2.97
CA GLU A 108 8.69 8.04 4.14
C GLU A 108 8.79 9.54 3.78
N GLU A 109 9.50 9.88 2.69
CA GLU A 109 9.58 11.25 2.21
C GLU A 109 8.22 11.81 1.77
N ALA A 110 7.40 10.99 1.10
CA ALA A 110 6.07 11.40 0.66
C ALA A 110 5.12 11.66 1.84
N LEU A 111 5.19 10.86 2.91
CA LEU A 111 4.46 11.09 4.16
C LEU A 111 4.83 12.41 4.83
N LYS A 112 6.13 12.76 4.85
CA LYS A 112 6.63 14.02 5.41
C LYS A 112 6.30 15.24 4.56
N ARG A 113 5.99 15.05 3.27
CA ARG A 113 5.73 16.15 2.34
C ARG A 113 4.40 16.83 2.64
N LYS A 114 4.46 18.12 2.88
CA LYS A 114 3.28 18.96 3.07
C LYS A 114 2.42 18.97 1.80
N GLY A 115 1.11 18.77 1.96
CA GLY A 115 0.16 18.78 0.85
C GLY A 115 0.12 17.48 0.00
N SER A 116 0.86 16.42 0.36
CA SER A 116 0.67 15.09 -0.24
C SER A 116 -0.62 14.47 0.26
N LEU A 117 -1.34 13.78 -0.60
CA LEU A 117 -2.52 12.98 -0.24
C LEU A 117 -2.14 11.58 0.25
N PHE A 118 -0.89 11.16 0.06
CA PHE A 118 -0.36 9.95 0.63
C PHE A 118 -0.16 10.11 2.13
N VAL A 119 -0.93 9.39 2.94
CA VAL A 119 -1.04 9.64 4.38
C VAL A 119 -0.60 8.48 5.27
N ALA A 120 -0.54 7.26 4.75
CA ALA A 120 -0.13 6.08 5.51
C ALA A 120 0.40 4.96 4.62
N THR A 121 1.26 4.12 5.21
CA THR A 121 1.81 2.91 4.59
C THR A 121 2.09 1.86 5.68
N PRO A 122 1.56 0.64 5.60
CA PRO A 122 2.05 -0.47 6.42
C PRO A 122 3.48 -0.83 5.97
N ALA A 123 4.43 -0.58 6.86
CA ALA A 123 5.84 -0.77 6.59
C ALA A 123 6.25 -2.23 6.76
N GLN A 124 6.96 -2.75 5.78
CA GLN A 124 7.68 -4.02 5.84
C GLN A 124 9.04 -3.81 6.51
N ASP A 125 9.64 -4.93 6.96
CA ASP A 125 11.04 -4.97 7.40
C ASP A 125 11.85 -5.88 6.46
N PRO A 126 12.45 -5.34 5.39
CA PRO A 126 13.22 -6.11 4.42
C PRO A 126 14.44 -6.81 5.04
N GLN A 127 15.03 -6.23 6.10
CA GLN A 127 16.15 -6.85 6.79
C GLN A 127 15.69 -8.12 7.50
N VAL A 128 14.65 -8.05 8.34
CA VAL A 128 14.10 -9.22 9.03
C VAL A 128 13.61 -10.27 8.03
N MET A 129 13.02 -9.85 6.91
CA MET A 129 12.59 -10.77 5.86
C MET A 129 13.79 -11.53 5.25
N ALA A 130 14.88 -10.84 4.95
CA ALA A 130 16.09 -11.44 4.41
C ALA A 130 16.78 -12.37 5.42
N GLU A 131 16.90 -11.95 6.69
CA GLU A 131 17.46 -12.77 7.77
C GLU A 131 16.67 -14.08 7.93
N LYS A 132 15.34 -13.99 7.95
CA LYS A 132 14.48 -15.19 8.05
C LYS A 132 14.58 -16.10 6.84
N ALA A 133 14.68 -15.55 5.64
CA ALA A 133 14.86 -16.36 4.44
C ALA A 133 16.19 -17.12 4.46
N VAL A 134 17.28 -16.46 4.86
CA VAL A 134 18.61 -17.09 5.00
C VAL A 134 18.60 -18.15 6.10
N GLU A 135 18.02 -17.86 7.28
CA GLU A 135 17.90 -18.80 8.39
C GLU A 135 17.17 -20.08 7.97
N ILE A 136 16.01 -19.93 7.31
CA ILE A 136 15.23 -21.07 6.82
C ILE A 136 16.02 -21.87 5.79
N GLY A 137 16.63 -21.20 4.81
CA GLY A 137 17.43 -21.85 3.77
C GLY A 137 18.61 -22.64 4.38
N TYR A 138 19.33 -22.05 5.35
CA TYR A 138 20.42 -22.72 6.05
C TYR A 138 19.92 -23.96 6.81
N ASN A 139 18.80 -23.84 7.51
CA ASN A 139 18.22 -24.97 8.26
C ASN A 139 17.85 -26.14 7.33
N ILE A 140 17.30 -25.86 6.15
CA ILE A 140 16.98 -26.88 5.14
C ILE A 140 18.26 -27.58 4.65
N LEU A 141 19.33 -26.82 4.41
CA LEU A 141 20.63 -27.40 4.03
C LEU A 141 21.24 -28.29 5.14
N GLN A 142 20.86 -28.06 6.40
CA GLN A 142 21.25 -28.92 7.54
C GLN A 142 20.29 -30.10 7.72
N GLY A 143 19.39 -30.38 6.79
CA GLY A 143 18.47 -31.52 6.85
C GLY A 143 17.20 -31.29 7.67
N LYS A 144 16.93 -30.05 8.12
CA LYS A 144 15.66 -29.70 8.78
C LYS A 144 14.54 -29.54 7.75
N SER A 145 13.31 -29.84 8.14
CA SER A 145 12.14 -29.64 7.28
C SER A 145 11.91 -28.14 7.02
N ALA A 146 11.45 -27.85 5.79
CA ALA A 146 10.92 -26.51 5.48
C ALA A 146 9.66 -26.23 6.32
N PRO A 147 9.34 -24.96 6.60
CA PRO A 147 8.07 -24.60 7.22
C PRO A 147 6.88 -25.08 6.39
N ASP A 148 5.88 -25.68 7.00
CA ASP A 148 4.66 -26.17 6.33
C ASP A 148 3.80 -25.01 5.78
N LYS A 149 3.97 -23.81 6.30
CA LYS A 149 3.23 -22.60 5.92
C LYS A 149 4.18 -21.43 5.69
N PRO A 150 3.79 -20.46 4.85
CA PRO A 150 4.55 -19.23 4.69
C PRO A 150 4.80 -18.53 6.03
N VAL A 151 6.04 -18.11 6.26
CA VAL A 151 6.42 -17.31 7.44
C VAL A 151 6.05 -15.86 7.16
N LEU A 152 5.04 -15.36 7.89
CA LEU A 152 4.57 -13.97 7.74
C LEU A 152 5.31 -13.07 8.73
N ILE A 153 5.90 -12.01 8.22
CA ILE A 153 6.54 -10.96 9.02
C ILE A 153 5.51 -9.85 9.26
N PRO A 154 5.20 -9.51 10.52
CA PRO A 154 4.27 -8.42 10.82
C PRO A 154 4.69 -7.09 10.20
N VAL A 155 3.71 -6.30 9.78
CA VAL A 155 3.93 -4.92 9.32
C VAL A 155 3.59 -3.92 10.41
N THR A 156 4.20 -2.74 10.36
CA THR A 156 3.90 -1.61 11.25
C THR A 156 3.25 -0.49 10.45
N MET A 157 2.10 0.00 10.90
CA MET A 157 1.46 1.14 10.23
C MET A 157 2.27 2.42 10.50
N ILE A 158 2.75 3.02 9.42
CA ILE A 158 3.43 4.31 9.42
C ILE A 158 2.51 5.35 8.78
N ASP A 159 2.32 6.44 9.46
CA ASP A 159 1.54 7.58 9.00
C ASP A 159 2.24 8.90 9.34
N ARG A 160 1.57 10.02 9.16
CA ARG A 160 2.15 11.34 9.40
C ARG A 160 2.45 11.63 10.86
N ASP A 161 1.76 10.96 11.78
CA ASP A 161 1.91 11.21 13.22
C ASP A 161 3.15 10.50 13.77
N ASN A 162 3.52 9.36 13.16
CA ASN A 162 4.64 8.54 13.66
C ASN A 162 5.85 8.43 12.70
N VAL A 163 5.75 8.96 11.47
CA VAL A 163 6.83 8.85 10.47
C VAL A 163 8.15 9.49 10.94
N SER A 164 8.13 10.46 11.85
CA SER A 164 9.33 11.09 12.38
C SER A 164 10.15 10.16 13.29
N SER A 165 9.53 9.16 13.89
CA SER A 165 10.17 8.13 14.72
C SER A 165 10.42 6.83 13.98
N TYR A 166 10.00 6.73 12.72
CA TYR A 166 10.21 5.54 11.90
C TYR A 166 11.69 5.37 11.54
N LYS A 167 12.21 4.17 11.76
CA LYS A 167 13.64 3.87 11.50
C LYS A 167 13.98 3.70 10.02
N GLY A 168 12.96 3.51 9.17
CA GLY A 168 13.16 3.23 7.74
C GLY A 168 13.70 1.81 7.47
N TRP A 169 13.98 1.54 6.20
CA TRP A 169 14.59 0.28 5.76
C TRP A 169 16.11 0.25 5.93
N THR A 170 16.71 1.42 6.05
CA THR A 170 18.17 1.52 6.21
C THR A 170 18.53 1.62 7.66
N VAL A 171 19.31 0.66 8.16
CA VAL A 171 19.98 0.78 9.45
C VAL A 171 20.97 1.95 9.35
N LYS A 172 20.72 2.98 10.16
CA LYS A 172 21.65 4.10 10.29
C LYS A 172 22.71 3.75 11.32
#